data_f0232d1502383acd43b6c1965891f3a2
#
_entry.id   f0232d1502383acd43b6c1965891f3a2
#
_cell.length_a   1.000
_cell.length_b   1.000
_cell.length_c   1.000
_cell.angle_alpha   90.00
_cell.angle_beta   90.00
_cell.angle_gamma   90.00
#
_symmetry.space_group_name_H-M   'P 1'
#
loop_
_entity.id
_entity.type
_entity.pdbx_description
1 polymer ?
#
loop_
_entity_poly.entity_id
_entity_poly.type
_entity_poly.pdbx_seq_one_letter_code
_entity_poly.pdbx_strand_id
1 'polypeptide(L)'
;MESELSGDQHQLLRAFDELAAGSPATDVTASDAAQKAGLDPDTREFEAALGYLVDVGYLARAGDEGEEAFRITVGGINEVQRRPQL
;
A
#
# COMPACT_ATOMS: atom_id res chain seq x y z
N MET A 1 14.16 -14.37 -9.22
CA MET A 1 13.97 -13.90 -8.95
C MET A 1 13.19 -13.32 -8.56
N GLU A 2 12.82 -12.76 -8.38
CA GLU A 2 12.07 -12.30 -7.88
C GLU A 2 11.88 -11.16 -7.85
N SER A 3 11.10 -10.46 -8.24
CA SER A 3 10.92 -9.28 -8.13
C SER A 3 10.38 -9.01 -7.06
N GLU A 4 10.87 -8.69 -6.23
CA GLU A 4 10.33 -8.46 -5.09
C GLU A 4 10.05 -7.07 -4.86
N LEU A 5 9.16 -6.69 -4.03
CA LEU A 5 8.94 -5.33 -3.58
C LEU A 5 10.12 -4.93 -2.73
N SER A 6 10.50 -3.66 -2.82
CA SER A 6 11.53 -3.14 -1.95
C SER A 6 10.99 -3.11 -0.52
N GLY A 7 11.86 -2.86 0.44
CA GLY A 7 11.43 -2.81 1.83
C GLY A 7 10.33 -1.81 2.06
N ASP A 8 10.48 -0.60 1.53
CA ASP A 8 9.47 0.45 1.70
C ASP A 8 8.17 0.07 1.02
N GLN A 9 8.26 -0.50 -0.17
CA GLN A 9 7.05 -0.91 -0.89
C GLN A 9 6.30 -1.98 -0.12
N HIS A 10 7.03 -2.95 0.40
CA HIS A 10 6.41 -4.03 1.15
C HIS A 10 5.79 -3.51 2.45
N GLN A 11 6.50 -2.64 3.16
CA GLN A 11 5.98 -2.06 4.38
C GLN A 11 4.73 -1.24 4.13
N LEU A 12 4.72 -0.47 3.04
CA LEU A 12 3.57 0.33 2.71
C LEU A 12 2.37 -0.55 2.36
N LEU A 13 2.58 -1.57 1.58
CA LEU A 13 1.49 -2.47 1.22
C LEU A 13 0.93 -3.16 2.44
N ARG A 14 1.79 -3.62 3.34
CA ARG A 14 1.33 -4.21 4.57
C ARG A 14 0.52 -3.25 5.41
N ALA A 15 0.94 -1.98 5.43
CA ALA A 15 0.19 -0.98 6.19
C ALA A 15 -1.21 -0.82 5.65
N PHE A 16 -1.36 -0.81 4.33
CA PHE A 16 -2.68 -0.73 3.73
C PHE A 16 -3.51 -1.96 4.10
N ASP A 17 -2.90 -3.13 4.06
CA ASP A 17 -3.60 -4.36 4.40
C ASP A 17 -4.08 -4.34 5.85
N GLU A 18 -3.22 -3.91 6.75
CA GLU A 18 -3.56 -3.88 8.16
C GLU A 18 -4.64 -2.86 8.47
N LEU A 19 -4.54 -1.69 7.87
CA LEU A 19 -5.54 -0.66 8.10
C LEU A 19 -6.87 -1.02 7.48
N ALA A 20 -6.85 -1.75 6.40
CA ALA A 20 -8.07 -2.22 5.76
C ALA A 20 -8.58 -3.51 6.37
N ALA A 21 -7.82 -4.10 7.26
CA ALA A 21 -8.19 -5.36 7.91
C ALA A 21 -8.48 -6.45 6.88
N GLY A 22 -7.69 -6.48 5.83
CA GLY A 22 -7.83 -7.51 4.81
C GLY A 22 -9.01 -7.33 3.90
N SER A 23 -9.65 -6.17 3.92
CA SER A 23 -10.84 -5.94 3.11
C SER A 23 -10.51 -5.08 1.89
N PRO A 24 -10.76 -5.55 0.68
CA PRO A 24 -10.49 -4.73 -0.49
C PRO A 24 -11.51 -3.62 -0.70
N ALA A 25 -12.50 -3.53 0.16
CA ALA A 25 -13.50 -2.49 0.03
C ALA A 25 -13.30 -1.32 0.98
N THR A 26 -12.22 -1.31 1.76
CA THR A 26 -11.98 -0.27 2.75
C THR A 26 -11.02 0.78 2.20
N ASP A 27 -11.44 2.03 2.24
CA ASP A 27 -10.58 3.13 1.79
C ASP A 27 -9.58 3.44 2.88
N VAL A 28 -8.33 3.64 2.51
CA VAL A 28 -7.26 3.99 3.44
C VAL A 28 -6.51 5.16 2.83
N THR A 29 -6.29 6.21 3.60
CA THR A 29 -5.58 7.36 3.07
C THR A 29 -4.08 7.08 3.03
N ALA A 30 -3.40 7.74 2.11
CA ALA A 30 -1.96 7.60 2.00
C ALA A 30 -1.28 8.05 3.29
N SER A 31 -1.82 9.08 3.91
CA SER A 31 -1.26 9.60 5.14
C SER A 31 -1.33 8.57 6.28
N ASP A 32 -2.47 7.92 6.43
CA ASP A 32 -2.63 6.91 7.47
C ASP A 32 -1.70 5.72 7.21
N ALA A 33 -1.58 5.33 5.95
CA ALA A 33 -0.71 4.21 5.62
C ALA A 33 0.76 4.56 5.87
N ALA A 34 1.14 5.79 5.55
CA ALA A 34 2.51 6.23 5.81
C ALA A 34 2.82 6.18 7.28
N GLN A 35 1.90 6.66 8.10
CA GLN A 35 2.08 6.68 9.53
C GLN A 35 2.20 5.26 10.07
N LYS A 36 1.36 4.38 9.61
CA LYS A 36 1.38 2.98 10.04
C LYS A 36 2.68 2.30 9.63
N ALA A 37 3.18 2.61 8.46
CA ALA A 37 4.39 2.00 7.95
C ALA A 37 5.68 2.65 8.48
N GLY A 38 5.54 3.78 9.15
CA GLY A 38 6.71 4.51 9.64
C GLY A 38 7.44 5.24 8.52
N LEU A 39 6.72 5.66 7.50
CA LEU A 39 7.31 6.35 6.36
C LEU A 39 6.82 7.79 6.32
N ASP A 40 7.61 8.64 5.70
CA ASP A 40 7.27 10.05 5.57
C ASP A 40 6.53 10.27 4.26
N PRO A 41 5.26 10.68 4.28
CA PRO A 41 4.49 10.81 3.05
C PRO A 41 4.93 11.97 2.17
N ASP A 42 5.78 12.85 2.68
CA ASP A 42 6.24 13.98 1.90
C ASP A 42 7.52 13.68 1.13
N THR A 43 8.00 12.46 1.13
CA THR A 43 9.24 12.15 0.43
C THR A 43 8.93 11.59 -0.94
N ARG A 44 9.91 11.71 -1.81
CA ARG A 44 9.80 11.18 -3.16
C ARG A 44 9.78 9.67 -3.12
N GLU A 45 10.51 9.08 -2.18
CA GLU A 45 10.55 7.63 -2.04
C GLU A 45 9.17 7.08 -1.71
N PHE A 46 8.43 7.78 -0.85
CA PHE A 46 7.09 7.34 -0.51
C PHE A 46 6.18 7.42 -1.73
N GLU A 47 6.26 8.51 -2.47
CA GLU A 47 5.42 8.66 -3.65
C GLU A 47 5.74 7.63 -4.70
N ALA A 48 7.02 7.32 -4.86
CA ALA A 48 7.42 6.31 -5.82
C ALA A 48 6.90 4.93 -5.41
N ALA A 49 6.98 4.61 -4.13
CA ALA A 49 6.49 3.34 -3.64
C ALA A 49 4.99 3.21 -3.84
N LEU A 50 4.27 4.28 -3.52
CA LEU A 50 2.83 4.30 -3.67
C LEU A 50 2.43 4.11 -5.13
N GLY A 51 3.08 4.86 -6.02
CA GLY A 51 2.79 4.78 -7.44
C GLY A 51 3.08 3.40 -8.01
N TYR A 52 4.16 2.80 -7.56
CA TYR A 52 4.50 1.46 -8.00
C TYR A 52 3.43 0.45 -7.61
N LEU A 53 2.94 0.54 -6.37
CA LEU A 53 1.92 -0.40 -5.91
C LEU A 53 0.62 -0.25 -6.69
N VAL A 54 0.29 0.98 -7.09
CA VAL A 54 -0.88 1.20 -7.91
C VAL A 54 -0.64 0.63 -9.31
N ASP A 55 0.54 0.87 -9.86
CA ASP A 55 0.85 0.42 -11.22
C ASP A 55 0.81 -1.10 -11.36
N VAL A 56 1.27 -1.82 -10.37
CA VAL A 56 1.28 -3.27 -10.47
C VAL A 56 -0.04 -3.89 -10.04
N GLY A 57 -1.01 -3.06 -9.64
CA GLY A 57 -2.34 -3.57 -9.34
C GLY A 57 -2.55 -4.03 -7.91
N TYR A 58 -1.66 -3.68 -7.01
CA TYR A 58 -1.83 -4.04 -5.60
C TYR A 58 -2.66 -3.03 -4.83
N LEU A 59 -2.74 -1.80 -5.33
CA LEU A 59 -3.59 -0.78 -4.76
C LEU A 59 -4.44 -0.16 -5.86
N ALA A 60 -5.61 0.33 -5.51
CA ALA A 60 -6.48 1.02 -6.44
C ALA A 60 -6.84 2.37 -5.85
N ARG A 61 -6.92 3.39 -6.69
CA ARG A 61 -7.30 4.71 -6.21
C ARG A 61 -8.75 4.71 -5.84
N ALA A 62 -9.06 5.30 -4.72
CA ALA A 62 -10.40 5.26 -4.19
C ALA A 62 -10.95 6.58 -3.69
N GLY A 63 -10.14 7.56 -3.48
CA GLY A 63 -10.63 8.81 -2.89
C GLY A 63 -11.33 9.69 -3.87
N ASP A 64 -12.05 10.69 -3.32
CA ASP A 64 -12.68 11.68 -4.14
C ASP A 64 -11.63 12.69 -4.52
N GLU A 65 -12.05 13.70 -5.29
CA GLU A 65 -11.18 14.72 -5.67
C GLU A 65 -10.52 15.36 -4.51
N GLY A 66 -9.27 15.51 -4.50
CA GLY A 66 -8.54 16.15 -3.44
C GLY A 66 -8.15 15.25 -2.31
N GLU A 67 -8.54 13.97 -2.36
CA GLU A 67 -8.21 13.08 -1.32
C GLU A 67 -7.39 11.97 -1.85
N GLU A 68 -6.29 11.62 -1.23
CA GLU A 68 -5.48 10.51 -1.67
C GLU A 68 -5.80 9.30 -0.86
N ALA A 69 -6.82 8.59 -1.24
CA ALA A 69 -7.20 7.35 -0.58
C ALA A 69 -7.07 6.20 -1.56
N PHE A 70 -6.80 5.04 -1.04
CA PHE A 70 -6.55 3.86 -1.85
C PHE A 70 -7.20 2.66 -1.19
N ARG A 71 -7.49 1.65 -2.00
CA ARG A 71 -7.96 0.36 -1.49
C ARG A 71 -6.96 -0.69 -1.87
N ILE A 72 -6.67 -1.58 -0.95
CA ILE A 72 -5.81 -2.69 -1.29
C ILE A 72 -6.63 -3.64 -2.15
N THR A 73 -6.05 -4.18 -3.19
CA THR A 73 -6.77 -5.10 -4.07
C THR A 73 -6.57 -6.52 -3.59
N VAL A 74 -7.34 -7.44 -4.14
CA VAL A 74 -7.15 -8.85 -3.83
C VAL A 74 -5.72 -9.26 -4.15
N GLY A 75 -5.17 -8.77 -5.26
CA GLY A 75 -3.78 -9.05 -5.60
C GLY A 75 -2.82 -8.54 -4.55
N GLY A 76 -3.11 -7.35 -4.00
CA GLY A 76 -2.27 -6.79 -2.95
C GLY A 76 -2.35 -7.60 -1.67
N ILE A 77 -3.55 -8.02 -1.30
CA ILE A 77 -3.72 -8.83 -0.10
C ILE A 77 -2.96 -10.15 -0.25
N ASN A 78 -3.07 -10.77 -1.41
CA ASN A 78 -2.36 -12.01 -1.67
C ASN A 78 -0.86 -11.83 -1.59
N GLU A 79 -0.37 -10.70 -2.08
CA GLU A 79 1.07 -10.44 -2.05
C GLU A 79 1.56 -10.31 -0.61
N VAL A 80 0.80 -9.63 0.25
CA VAL A 80 1.18 -9.50 1.65
C VAL A 80 1.20 -10.87 2.31
N GLN A 81 0.19 -11.68 2.04
CA GLN A 81 0.10 -13.00 2.66
C GLN A 81 1.16 -13.96 2.15
N ARG A 82 1.56 -13.79 0.91
CA ARG A 82 2.55 -14.64 0.33
C ARG A 82 3.93 -14.40 0.91
N ARG A 83 4.16 -13.26 1.54
CA ARG A 83 5.42 -12.94 2.13
C ARG A 83 5.28 -12.74 3.58
N PRO A 84 5.18 -13.80 4.33
CA PRO A 84 4.96 -13.66 5.76
C PRO A 84 6.18 -13.06 6.41
N GLN A 85 5.97 -12.42 7.51
CA GLN A 85 7.02 -11.89 8.23
C GLN A 85 7.79 -12.96 8.85
N LEU A 86 9.01 -12.93 8.87
CA LEU A 86 9.81 -13.95 9.51
C LEU A 86 10.48 -13.46 10.75
#